data_78a14da8243b570ebc8c35ee87f43514
#
_entry.id   78a14da8243b570ebc8c35ee87f43514
#
_cell.length_a   1.000
_cell.length_b   1.000
_cell.length_c   1.000
_cell.angle_alpha   90.00
_cell.angle_beta   90.00
_cell.angle_gamma   90.00
#
_symmetry.space_group_name_H-M   'P 1'
#
loop_
_entity.id
_entity.type
_entity.pdbx_description
1 polymer ?
#
loop_
_entity_poly.entity_id
_entity_poly.type
_entity_poly.pdbx_seq_one_letter_code
_entity_poly.pdbx_strand_id
1 'polypeptide(L)'
;MEIINSLLDKIYDSTFPETCRARLSDAIRETRDALTHPRKAHWDEKDVVLITYADQFRESEAPTLRTFSRFYQQHLQSSFSLVHLLPFFPYSSDDGFSVIDYHHVSAICGDWSDVAELHQHTRLMFDFVCNHISSHSAWFKHYLAMDPGWDDFFISMPPATDLSGVTRPRTSPLLTPFEMADGDTRFIWTTFSADQIDLNFANPFVLLSMVDVLLDYLAKGADYIRLDAVGYMWKTPGTSCIHLEKTHQLVKLFRAIADEVAPGTVIITETNVPHKDNISYLGNGRDEAQMVYNFSLPPLVLHAIHYGSARALKQWAASLGVGSGTTTFFNFLASHDGIGLNPLRGILPETEIVSLVRDLAAEGALISWKNNPDGTASPYEINVTYMDALNKKEDDDDTRLQRFMLAHALLLAFPGVPAVYVQSILGSRNDMEGVKVAGHNRAINREKYAISEIEAALSDRKSLRHRVYHALSALIQLRIRQPAFHPDNPMEVLESDNALLVLSRPVKKHDALLCIYNLSGREMTYSLPENQRYRNINNDERVEGDVPVRLAPWGWLWLKR
;
A
#
# COMPACT_ATOMS: atom_id res chain seq x y z
N MET A 1 -23.85 9.30 14.65
CA MET A 1 -23.95 10.77 14.48
C MET A 1 -23.31 11.57 15.63
N GLU A 2 -23.49 11.23 16.92
CA GLU A 2 -22.89 11.97 18.04
C GLU A 2 -21.35 12.07 17.97
N ILE A 3 -20.68 10.96 17.66
CA ILE A 3 -19.22 10.91 17.47
C ILE A 3 -18.78 11.83 16.32
N ILE A 4 -19.51 11.80 15.20
CA ILE A 4 -19.23 12.63 14.01
C ILE A 4 -19.30 14.11 14.38
N ASN A 5 -20.37 14.53 15.09
CA ASN A 5 -20.53 15.90 15.53
C ASN A 5 -19.42 16.35 16.48
N SER A 6 -19.06 15.49 17.45
CA SER A 6 -17.93 15.77 18.36
C SER A 6 -16.60 15.95 17.64
N LEU A 7 -16.35 15.15 16.57
CA LEU A 7 -15.15 15.27 15.77
C LEU A 7 -15.14 16.56 14.94
N LEU A 8 -16.27 16.95 14.34
CA LEU A 8 -16.40 18.23 13.64
C LEU A 8 -16.10 19.41 14.55
N ASP A 9 -16.61 19.38 15.80
CA ASP A 9 -16.34 20.42 16.78
C ASP A 9 -14.84 20.51 17.13
N LYS A 10 -14.14 19.37 17.23
CA LYS A 10 -12.69 19.33 17.48
C LYS A 10 -11.87 19.83 16.28
N ILE A 11 -12.24 19.45 15.06
CA ILE A 11 -11.52 19.84 13.84
C ILE A 11 -11.65 21.36 13.62
N TYR A 12 -12.86 21.91 13.80
CA TYR A 12 -13.18 23.30 13.48
C TYR A 12 -13.37 24.20 14.71
N ASP A 13 -12.90 23.77 15.86
CA ASP A 13 -12.97 24.56 17.11
C ASP A 13 -14.40 25.08 17.37
N SER A 14 -15.41 24.23 17.15
CA SER A 14 -16.85 24.49 17.28
C SER A 14 -17.40 25.57 16.32
N THR A 15 -16.69 25.87 15.23
CA THR A 15 -17.12 26.86 14.22
C THR A 15 -17.69 26.23 12.95
N PHE A 16 -17.84 24.89 12.92
CA PHE A 16 -18.39 24.20 11.76
C PHE A 16 -19.83 24.66 11.48
N PRO A 17 -20.13 25.18 10.28
CA PRO A 17 -21.44 25.79 9.99
C PRO A 17 -22.58 24.77 10.15
N GLU A 18 -23.69 25.19 10.79
CA GLU A 18 -24.84 24.32 11.02
C GLU A 18 -25.49 23.84 9.71
N THR A 19 -25.48 24.67 8.67
CA THR A 19 -25.95 24.28 7.33
C THR A 19 -25.11 23.18 6.72
N CYS A 20 -23.79 23.20 6.94
CA CYS A 20 -22.87 22.15 6.52
C CYS A 20 -23.10 20.86 7.32
N ARG A 21 -23.36 20.99 8.62
CA ARG A 21 -23.66 19.86 9.52
C ARG A 21 -24.97 19.15 9.10
N ALA A 22 -26.00 19.92 8.80
CA ALA A 22 -27.28 19.38 8.31
C ALA A 22 -27.10 18.65 6.97
N ARG A 23 -26.41 19.25 6.03
CA ARG A 23 -26.10 18.64 4.71
C ARG A 23 -25.34 17.33 4.88
N LEU A 24 -24.29 17.31 5.73
CA LEU A 24 -23.52 16.12 6.02
C LEU A 24 -24.39 15.00 6.62
N SER A 25 -25.24 15.35 7.58
CA SER A 25 -26.14 14.42 8.25
C SER A 25 -27.14 13.80 7.27
N ASP A 26 -27.68 14.60 6.36
CA ASP A 26 -28.61 14.13 5.33
C ASP A 26 -27.91 13.18 4.34
N ALA A 27 -26.73 13.55 3.84
CA ALA A 27 -25.96 12.74 2.91
C ALA A 27 -25.58 11.37 3.53
N ILE A 28 -25.15 11.35 4.79
CA ILE A 28 -24.86 10.11 5.54
C ILE A 28 -26.10 9.24 5.63
N ARG A 29 -27.24 9.81 6.01
CA ARG A 29 -28.49 9.06 6.14
C ARG A 29 -28.95 8.48 4.81
N GLU A 30 -28.98 9.29 3.75
CA GLU A 30 -29.40 8.87 2.41
C GLU A 30 -28.51 7.75 1.87
N THR A 31 -27.19 7.86 2.02
CA THR A 31 -26.26 6.82 1.57
C THR A 31 -26.45 5.53 2.36
N ARG A 32 -26.55 5.61 3.71
CA ARG A 32 -26.76 4.46 4.57
C ARG A 32 -28.05 3.72 4.21
N ASP A 33 -29.15 4.47 4.02
CA ASP A 33 -30.48 3.88 3.75
C ASP A 33 -30.57 3.26 2.34
N ALA A 34 -29.69 3.68 1.40
CA ALA A 34 -29.57 3.11 0.07
C ALA A 34 -28.72 1.82 0.04
N LEU A 35 -27.89 1.56 1.05
CA LEU A 35 -27.02 0.38 1.09
C LEU A 35 -27.77 -0.86 1.58
N THR A 36 -27.81 -1.90 0.74
CA THR A 36 -28.62 -3.10 0.99
C THR A 36 -27.81 -4.33 1.42
N HIS A 37 -26.47 -4.28 1.34
CA HIS A 37 -25.63 -5.45 1.56
C HIS A 37 -24.65 -5.23 2.70
N PRO A 38 -24.63 -6.13 3.71
CA PRO A 38 -23.63 -6.08 4.78
C PRO A 38 -22.25 -6.44 4.23
N ARG A 39 -21.22 -5.78 4.73
CA ARG A 39 -19.81 -6.09 4.43
C ARG A 39 -19.26 -7.14 5.39
N LYS A 40 -18.19 -7.82 4.97
CA LYS A 40 -17.44 -8.71 5.86
C LYS A 40 -16.80 -7.85 6.96
N ALA A 41 -17.17 -8.09 8.21
CA ALA A 41 -16.77 -7.24 9.33
C ALA A 41 -15.30 -7.39 9.76
N HIS A 42 -14.64 -8.48 9.36
CA HIS A 42 -13.28 -8.82 9.80
C HIS A 42 -12.51 -9.53 8.69
N TRP A 43 -11.18 -9.56 8.86
CA TRP A 43 -10.25 -10.36 8.07
C TRP A 43 -10.01 -11.73 8.69
N ASP A 44 -9.52 -12.65 7.90
CA ASP A 44 -9.07 -13.98 8.33
C ASP A 44 -7.84 -14.45 7.53
N GLU A 45 -7.40 -15.68 7.76
CA GLU A 45 -6.26 -16.27 7.05
C GLU A 45 -6.48 -16.40 5.55
N LYS A 46 -7.71 -16.32 5.06
CA LYS A 46 -8.02 -16.43 3.63
C LYS A 46 -7.85 -15.11 2.89
N ASP A 47 -7.68 -14.02 3.62
CA ASP A 47 -7.55 -12.70 3.01
C ASP A 47 -6.15 -12.47 2.48
N VAL A 48 -6.05 -12.34 1.17
CA VAL A 48 -4.88 -11.94 0.42
C VAL A 48 -5.32 -10.94 -0.63
N VAL A 49 -4.62 -9.80 -0.69
CA VAL A 49 -4.96 -8.68 -1.56
C VAL A 49 -4.11 -8.72 -2.83
N LEU A 50 -4.72 -8.52 -3.98
CA LEU A 50 -4.02 -8.18 -5.22
C LEU A 50 -4.01 -6.67 -5.41
N ILE A 51 -2.83 -6.07 -5.51
CA ILE A 51 -2.67 -4.65 -5.86
C ILE A 51 -2.49 -4.55 -7.37
N THR A 52 -3.34 -3.77 -8.07
CA THR A 52 -3.27 -3.64 -9.52
C THR A 52 -3.82 -2.31 -10.01
N TYR A 53 -3.36 -1.88 -11.18
CA TYR A 53 -4.06 -0.87 -11.96
C TYR A 53 -5.27 -1.48 -12.69
N ALA A 54 -6.31 -0.72 -12.85
CA ALA A 54 -7.50 -1.12 -13.63
C ALA A 54 -7.20 -1.30 -15.12
N ASP A 55 -6.16 -0.62 -15.63
CA ASP A 55 -5.68 -0.70 -17.02
C ASP A 55 -4.45 -1.60 -17.19
N GLN A 56 -4.22 -2.52 -16.26
CA GLN A 56 -3.05 -3.40 -16.26
C GLN A 56 -2.94 -4.25 -17.50
N PHE A 57 -4.09 -4.78 -17.97
CA PHE A 57 -4.17 -5.59 -19.17
C PHE A 57 -5.00 -4.89 -20.23
N ARG A 58 -4.50 -4.89 -21.46
CA ARG A 58 -5.11 -4.22 -22.60
C ARG A 58 -5.46 -5.22 -23.69
N GLU A 59 -6.60 -4.99 -24.28
CA GLU A 59 -7.13 -5.71 -25.43
C GLU A 59 -7.74 -4.70 -26.39
N SER A 60 -7.69 -5.00 -27.70
CA SER A 60 -8.28 -4.15 -28.73
C SER A 60 -9.79 -3.99 -28.48
N GLU A 61 -10.28 -2.74 -28.46
CA GLU A 61 -11.70 -2.37 -28.39
C GLU A 61 -12.46 -2.76 -27.11
N ALA A 62 -11.78 -3.29 -26.07
CA ALA A 62 -12.42 -3.63 -24.80
C ALA A 62 -12.01 -2.65 -23.70
N PRO A 63 -12.94 -2.23 -22.82
CA PRO A 63 -12.60 -1.55 -21.59
C PRO A 63 -11.66 -2.42 -20.74
N THR A 64 -10.61 -1.82 -20.18
CA THR A 64 -9.56 -2.59 -19.51
C THR A 64 -10.05 -3.31 -18.26
N LEU A 65 -11.06 -2.78 -17.55
CA LEU A 65 -11.68 -3.48 -16.42
C LEU A 65 -12.37 -4.79 -16.83
N ARG A 66 -12.98 -4.86 -18.00
CA ARG A 66 -13.57 -6.12 -18.50
C ARG A 66 -12.49 -7.16 -18.80
N THR A 67 -11.39 -6.74 -19.44
CA THR A 67 -10.25 -7.61 -19.69
C THR A 67 -9.64 -8.08 -18.37
N PHE A 68 -9.48 -7.19 -17.41
CA PHE A 68 -8.98 -7.53 -16.07
C PHE A 68 -9.92 -8.48 -15.32
N SER A 69 -11.23 -8.22 -15.32
CA SER A 69 -12.22 -9.07 -14.63
C SER A 69 -12.19 -10.51 -15.17
N ARG A 70 -12.12 -10.67 -16.49
CA ARG A 70 -11.98 -11.99 -17.11
C ARG A 70 -10.67 -12.68 -16.70
N PHE A 71 -9.53 -11.98 -16.74
CA PHE A 71 -8.24 -12.51 -16.31
C PHE A 71 -8.25 -12.88 -14.82
N TYR A 72 -8.84 -12.05 -13.97
CA TYR A 72 -8.99 -12.32 -12.54
C TYR A 72 -9.75 -13.61 -12.28
N GLN A 73 -10.91 -13.79 -12.92
CA GLN A 73 -11.73 -14.99 -12.77
C GLN A 73 -11.00 -16.26 -13.23
N GLN A 74 -10.24 -16.18 -14.33
CA GLN A 74 -9.53 -17.33 -14.91
C GLN A 74 -8.27 -17.71 -14.14
N HIS A 75 -7.53 -16.73 -13.61
CA HIS A 75 -6.17 -16.94 -13.13
C HIS A 75 -5.93 -16.57 -11.66
N LEU A 76 -6.71 -15.67 -11.06
CA LEU A 76 -6.35 -15.05 -9.79
C LEU A 76 -7.37 -15.29 -8.68
N GLN A 77 -8.63 -15.57 -9.01
CA GLN A 77 -9.73 -15.68 -8.05
C GLN A 77 -9.50 -16.75 -6.96
N SER A 78 -8.80 -17.83 -7.30
CA SER A 78 -8.48 -18.89 -6.33
C SER A 78 -7.40 -18.50 -5.31
N SER A 79 -6.67 -17.43 -5.56
CA SER A 79 -5.53 -16.98 -4.73
C SER A 79 -5.81 -15.68 -3.98
N PHE A 80 -6.67 -14.82 -4.51
CA PHE A 80 -6.93 -13.48 -3.95
C PHE A 80 -8.39 -13.31 -3.58
N SER A 81 -8.64 -12.74 -2.40
CA SER A 81 -9.99 -12.49 -1.87
C SER A 81 -10.41 -11.04 -1.99
N LEU A 82 -9.49 -10.15 -2.35
CA LEU A 82 -9.71 -8.72 -2.47
C LEU A 82 -8.77 -8.14 -3.54
N VAL A 83 -9.29 -7.23 -4.35
CA VAL A 83 -8.52 -6.50 -5.35
C VAL A 83 -8.46 -5.03 -4.95
N HIS A 84 -7.25 -4.53 -4.77
CA HIS A 84 -6.97 -3.11 -4.67
C HIS A 84 -6.81 -2.56 -6.09
N LEU A 85 -7.83 -1.84 -6.56
CA LEU A 85 -7.75 -1.04 -7.77
C LEU A 85 -7.10 0.29 -7.41
N LEU A 86 -5.88 0.51 -7.90
CA LEU A 86 -5.22 1.81 -7.87
C LEU A 86 -6.09 2.85 -8.60
N PRO A 87 -5.93 4.16 -8.39
CA PRO A 87 -6.88 5.14 -8.89
C PRO A 87 -7.24 4.92 -10.36
N PHE A 88 -8.52 4.68 -10.61
CA PHE A 88 -9.07 4.36 -11.95
C PHE A 88 -9.99 5.46 -12.50
N PHE A 89 -9.86 6.65 -11.94
CA PHE A 89 -10.58 7.86 -12.29
C PHE A 89 -9.88 8.62 -13.41
N PRO A 90 -10.51 9.58 -14.09
CA PRO A 90 -9.81 10.52 -14.97
C PRO A 90 -8.69 11.21 -14.21
N TYR A 91 -7.50 11.25 -14.79
CA TYR A 91 -6.29 11.80 -14.15
C TYR A 91 -5.42 12.54 -15.17
N SER A 92 -4.50 13.37 -14.68
CA SER A 92 -3.57 14.15 -15.51
C SER A 92 -2.12 13.68 -15.40
N SER A 93 -1.72 13.11 -14.27
CA SER A 93 -0.34 12.63 -14.04
C SER A 93 -0.27 11.58 -12.95
N ASP A 94 0.94 11.07 -12.68
CA ASP A 94 1.28 10.09 -11.64
C ASP A 94 0.41 8.82 -11.69
N ASP A 95 0.08 8.38 -12.92
CA ASP A 95 -0.67 7.15 -13.18
C ASP A 95 -1.93 7.00 -12.31
N GLY A 96 -2.71 8.07 -12.20
CA GLY A 96 -3.98 8.08 -11.47
C GLY A 96 -3.98 8.90 -10.17
N PHE A 97 -2.83 9.23 -9.58
CA PHE A 97 -2.75 9.94 -8.30
C PHE A 97 -2.86 11.47 -8.41
N SER A 98 -3.06 12.00 -9.62
CA SER A 98 -3.50 13.37 -9.87
C SER A 98 -4.90 13.32 -10.45
N VAL A 99 -5.91 13.16 -9.59
CA VAL A 99 -7.30 12.91 -9.99
C VAL A 99 -7.93 14.16 -10.56
N ILE A 100 -8.51 14.07 -11.76
CA ILE A 100 -9.29 15.15 -12.39
C ILE A 100 -10.73 15.15 -11.88
N ASP A 101 -11.34 13.98 -11.76
CA ASP A 101 -12.72 13.79 -11.34
C ASP A 101 -12.86 12.50 -10.53
N TYR A 102 -13.28 12.62 -9.26
CA TYR A 102 -13.43 11.51 -8.36
C TYR A 102 -14.67 10.62 -8.63
N HIS A 103 -15.67 11.14 -9.35
CA HIS A 103 -16.97 10.48 -9.48
C HIS A 103 -17.12 9.65 -10.75
N HIS A 104 -16.20 9.78 -11.71
CA HIS A 104 -16.25 9.05 -12.97
C HIS A 104 -15.10 8.06 -13.08
N VAL A 105 -15.37 6.94 -13.75
CA VAL A 105 -14.34 5.99 -14.16
C VAL A 105 -13.62 6.51 -15.41
N SER A 106 -12.30 6.34 -15.50
CA SER A 106 -11.54 6.70 -16.70
C SER A 106 -12.08 5.93 -17.92
N ALA A 107 -12.28 6.62 -19.04
CA ALA A 107 -12.90 6.06 -20.25
C ALA A 107 -12.18 4.80 -20.77
N ILE A 108 -10.85 4.69 -20.60
CA ILE A 108 -10.10 3.51 -21.00
C ILE A 108 -10.43 2.30 -20.11
N CYS A 109 -10.78 2.55 -18.85
CA CYS A 109 -11.13 1.49 -17.90
C CYS A 109 -12.56 0.98 -18.09
N GLY A 110 -13.47 1.84 -18.55
CA GLY A 110 -14.89 1.53 -18.70
C GLY A 110 -15.77 2.46 -17.89
N ASP A 111 -16.72 1.91 -17.16
CA ASP A 111 -17.62 2.68 -16.29
C ASP A 111 -17.90 1.96 -14.97
N TRP A 112 -18.77 2.54 -14.14
CA TRP A 112 -19.13 1.96 -12.85
C TRP A 112 -19.82 0.60 -12.94
N SER A 113 -20.45 0.25 -14.08
CA SER A 113 -21.02 -1.08 -14.29
C SER A 113 -19.95 -2.14 -14.42
N ASP A 114 -18.78 -1.80 -15.00
CA ASP A 114 -17.62 -2.68 -15.08
C ASP A 114 -16.97 -2.90 -13.70
N VAL A 115 -16.96 -1.88 -12.86
CA VAL A 115 -16.53 -2.01 -11.45
C VAL A 115 -17.49 -2.89 -10.67
N ALA A 116 -18.80 -2.68 -10.83
CA ALA A 116 -19.84 -3.49 -10.17
C ALA A 116 -19.81 -4.95 -10.61
N GLU A 117 -19.50 -5.23 -11.87
CA GLU A 117 -19.32 -6.59 -12.38
C GLU A 117 -18.11 -7.28 -11.71
N LEU A 118 -16.95 -6.60 -11.64
CA LEU A 118 -15.79 -7.14 -10.92
C LEU A 118 -16.11 -7.39 -9.44
N HIS A 119 -16.88 -6.51 -8.80
CA HIS A 119 -17.27 -6.65 -7.39
C HIS A 119 -18.11 -7.91 -7.12
N GLN A 120 -18.79 -8.47 -8.13
CA GLN A 120 -19.51 -9.75 -7.99
C GLN A 120 -18.56 -10.94 -7.77
N HIS A 121 -17.30 -10.81 -8.14
CA HIS A 121 -16.30 -11.88 -8.10
C HIS A 121 -15.28 -11.71 -6.99
N THR A 122 -15.12 -10.51 -6.44
CA THR A 122 -14.15 -10.20 -5.40
C THR A 122 -14.54 -8.95 -4.62
N ARG A 123 -14.05 -8.80 -3.40
CA ARG A 123 -14.13 -7.52 -2.68
C ARG A 123 -13.18 -6.51 -3.31
N LEU A 124 -13.51 -5.23 -3.15
CA LEU A 124 -12.74 -4.14 -3.76
C LEU A 124 -12.20 -3.16 -2.72
N MET A 125 -11.00 -2.68 -2.99
CA MET A 125 -10.37 -1.58 -2.28
C MET A 125 -10.15 -0.44 -3.27
N PHE A 126 -10.62 0.76 -2.90
CA PHE A 126 -10.44 1.97 -3.69
C PHE A 126 -9.46 2.92 -3.01
N ASP A 127 -8.70 3.64 -3.83
CA ASP A 127 -7.89 4.76 -3.36
C ASP A 127 -8.76 6.00 -3.15
N PHE A 128 -8.68 6.54 -1.96
CA PHE A 128 -9.22 7.85 -1.61
C PHE A 128 -8.06 8.83 -1.56
N VAL A 129 -7.80 9.48 -2.71
CA VAL A 129 -6.74 10.48 -2.86
C VAL A 129 -7.21 11.78 -2.22
N CYS A 130 -7.11 11.85 -0.89
CA CYS A 130 -7.77 12.86 -0.09
C CYS A 130 -6.94 14.11 0.17
N ASN A 131 -5.62 14.07 -0.03
CA ASN A 131 -4.76 15.23 0.23
C ASN A 131 -4.77 16.27 -0.89
N HIS A 132 -4.93 15.84 -2.15
CA HIS A 132 -4.74 16.70 -3.32
C HIS A 132 -5.63 16.28 -4.49
N ILE A 133 -5.76 17.17 -5.47
CA ILE A 133 -6.50 16.97 -6.72
C ILE A 133 -5.67 17.53 -7.90
N SER A 134 -5.98 17.09 -9.12
CA SER A 134 -5.31 17.56 -10.34
C SER A 134 -5.49 19.07 -10.55
N SER A 135 -4.44 19.72 -11.07
CA SER A 135 -4.53 21.09 -11.60
C SER A 135 -5.51 21.23 -12.78
N HIS A 136 -5.87 20.11 -13.42
CA HIS A 136 -6.86 20.05 -14.50
C HIS A 136 -8.29 19.80 -14.03
N SER A 137 -8.53 19.64 -12.71
CA SER A 137 -9.85 19.41 -12.15
C SER A 137 -10.79 20.60 -12.33
N ALA A 138 -12.10 20.33 -12.36
CA ALA A 138 -13.10 21.38 -12.35
C ALA A 138 -12.98 22.26 -11.10
N TRP A 139 -12.69 21.67 -9.93
CA TRP A 139 -12.51 22.39 -8.68
C TRP A 139 -11.41 23.46 -8.78
N PHE A 140 -10.26 23.09 -9.33
CA PHE A 140 -9.14 24.02 -9.46
C PHE A 140 -9.40 25.08 -10.53
N LYS A 141 -10.11 24.73 -11.62
CA LYS A 141 -10.54 25.70 -12.64
C LYS A 141 -11.49 26.75 -12.08
N HIS A 142 -12.48 26.36 -11.25
CA HIS A 142 -13.37 27.30 -10.56
C HIS A 142 -12.60 28.22 -9.61
N TYR A 143 -11.60 27.69 -8.91
CA TYR A 143 -10.72 28.49 -8.05
C TYR A 143 -9.92 29.52 -8.85
N LEU A 144 -9.28 29.12 -9.96
CA LEU A 144 -8.52 30.02 -10.84
C LEU A 144 -9.42 31.08 -11.50
N ALA A 145 -10.66 30.72 -11.83
CA ALA A 145 -11.67 31.63 -12.36
C ALA A 145 -12.22 32.61 -11.31
N MET A 146 -11.89 32.41 -10.03
CA MET A 146 -12.42 33.20 -8.91
C MET A 146 -13.94 33.09 -8.79
N ASP A 147 -14.50 31.95 -9.13
CA ASP A 147 -15.93 31.69 -9.02
C ASP A 147 -16.39 31.77 -7.55
N PRO A 148 -17.59 32.36 -7.29
CA PRO A 148 -18.08 32.47 -5.91
C PRO A 148 -18.17 31.14 -5.18
N GLY A 149 -17.64 31.08 -3.94
CA GLY A 149 -17.64 29.88 -3.10
C GLY A 149 -16.41 29.00 -3.25
N TRP A 150 -15.46 29.36 -4.13
CA TRP A 150 -14.22 28.61 -4.34
C TRP A 150 -12.97 29.30 -3.77
N ASP A 151 -13.12 30.48 -3.12
CA ASP A 151 -12.01 31.36 -2.72
C ASP A 151 -10.93 30.65 -1.87
N ASP A 152 -11.31 29.88 -0.87
CA ASP A 152 -10.40 29.19 0.05
C ASP A 152 -10.42 27.67 -0.12
N PHE A 153 -10.74 27.19 -1.32
CA PHE A 153 -10.78 25.74 -1.60
C PHE A 153 -9.37 25.12 -1.64
N PHE A 154 -8.39 25.94 -1.98
CA PHE A 154 -6.97 25.60 -2.02
C PHE A 154 -6.18 26.60 -1.16
N ILE A 155 -4.93 26.24 -0.84
CA ILE A 155 -4.08 27.03 0.06
C ILE A 155 -3.13 27.86 -0.79
N SER A 156 -3.28 29.20 -0.72
CA SER A 156 -2.32 30.14 -1.31
C SER A 156 -1.56 30.89 -0.23
N MET A 157 -0.29 31.16 -0.48
CA MET A 157 0.58 31.90 0.44
C MET A 157 1.49 32.86 -0.32
N PRO A 158 1.90 33.98 0.33
CA PRO A 158 2.96 34.82 -0.23
C PRO A 158 4.24 34.01 -0.44
N PRO A 159 4.99 34.22 -1.54
CA PRO A 159 6.20 33.44 -1.85
C PRO A 159 7.33 33.61 -0.80
N ALA A 160 7.28 34.67 0.00
CA ALA A 160 8.25 34.93 1.05
C ALA A 160 7.87 34.26 2.40
N THR A 161 6.78 33.50 2.47
CA THR A 161 6.38 32.79 3.69
C THR A 161 7.44 31.78 4.10
N ASP A 162 7.85 31.82 5.37
CA ASP A 162 8.79 30.83 5.89
C ASP A 162 8.10 29.46 6.07
N LEU A 163 8.43 28.55 5.18
CA LEU A 163 7.95 27.16 5.14
C LEU A 163 9.10 26.16 5.34
N SER A 164 10.24 26.62 5.87
CA SER A 164 11.44 25.79 6.06
C SER A 164 11.22 24.61 7.00
N GLY A 165 10.27 24.73 7.96
CA GLY A 165 9.91 23.66 8.89
C GLY A 165 8.97 22.59 8.30
N VAL A 166 8.41 22.81 7.11
CA VAL A 166 7.43 21.90 6.51
C VAL A 166 8.13 20.63 5.98
N THR A 167 7.58 19.48 6.34
CA THR A 167 8.06 18.18 5.83
C THR A 167 7.76 18.06 4.33
N ARG A 168 8.81 17.76 3.54
CA ARG A 168 8.75 17.70 2.08
C ARG A 168 9.17 16.32 1.57
N PRO A 169 8.25 15.56 0.98
CA PRO A 169 8.54 14.23 0.45
C PRO A 169 9.16 14.28 -0.96
N ARG A 170 9.28 15.47 -1.55
CA ARG A 170 9.79 15.68 -2.93
C ARG A 170 10.82 16.81 -2.96
N THR A 171 11.52 16.91 -4.10
CA THR A 171 12.46 18.01 -4.38
C THR A 171 11.81 19.19 -5.11
N SER A 172 10.59 19.02 -5.63
CA SER A 172 9.81 20.07 -6.28
C SER A 172 9.47 21.21 -5.30
N PRO A 173 9.25 22.45 -5.80
CA PRO A 173 8.81 23.55 -4.95
C PRO A 173 7.50 23.24 -4.22
N LEU A 174 7.39 23.67 -2.95
CA LEU A 174 6.18 23.49 -2.15
C LEU A 174 5.05 24.41 -2.64
N LEU A 175 5.38 25.62 -3.06
CA LEU A 175 4.44 26.59 -3.64
C LEU A 175 4.66 26.67 -5.14
N THR A 176 3.59 26.50 -5.90
CA THR A 176 3.60 26.59 -7.36
C THR A 176 2.83 27.84 -7.81
N PRO A 177 3.39 28.70 -8.67
CA PRO A 177 2.69 29.89 -9.17
C PRO A 177 1.63 29.52 -10.21
N PHE A 178 0.44 30.11 -10.06
CA PHE A 178 -0.66 30.02 -11.03
C PHE A 178 -1.25 31.42 -11.28
N GLU A 179 -1.63 31.67 -12.52
CA GLU A 179 -2.32 32.90 -12.91
C GLU A 179 -3.82 32.80 -12.64
N MET A 180 -4.38 33.80 -11.96
CA MET A 180 -5.79 33.91 -11.64
C MET A 180 -6.54 34.69 -12.71
N ALA A 181 -7.87 34.62 -12.71
CA ALA A 181 -8.71 35.34 -13.70
C ALA A 181 -8.56 36.85 -13.68
N ASP A 182 -8.16 37.46 -12.57
CA ASP A 182 -7.85 38.88 -12.42
C ASP A 182 -6.47 39.28 -12.96
N GLY A 183 -5.66 38.32 -13.40
CA GLY A 183 -4.29 38.51 -13.87
C GLY A 183 -3.23 38.48 -12.78
N ASP A 184 -3.62 38.33 -11.52
CA ASP A 184 -2.69 38.18 -10.41
C ASP A 184 -2.11 36.77 -10.39
N THR A 185 -0.86 36.64 -9.93
CA THR A 185 -0.23 35.32 -9.66
C THR A 185 -0.39 34.96 -8.21
N ARG A 186 -0.98 33.79 -7.96
CA ARG A 186 -1.00 33.19 -6.61
C ARG A 186 -0.06 31.99 -6.53
N PHE A 187 0.55 31.83 -5.36
CA PHE A 187 1.45 30.73 -5.04
C PHE A 187 0.68 29.68 -4.23
N ILE A 188 0.39 28.56 -4.87
CA ILE A 188 -0.52 27.54 -4.36
C ILE A 188 0.28 26.35 -3.80
N TRP A 189 -0.18 25.79 -2.70
CA TRP A 189 0.45 24.66 -2.02
C TRP A 189 0.35 23.38 -2.83
N THR A 190 1.52 22.79 -3.11
CA THR A 190 1.68 21.56 -3.90
C THR A 190 2.73 20.66 -3.25
N THR A 191 2.31 19.82 -2.31
CA THR A 191 3.21 18.95 -1.55
C THR A 191 4.01 18.01 -2.45
N PHE A 192 3.38 17.42 -3.48
CA PHE A 192 3.97 16.35 -4.29
C PHE A 192 4.46 16.81 -5.66
N SER A 193 3.67 17.55 -6.40
CA SER A 193 4.04 18.06 -7.72
C SER A 193 3.16 19.26 -8.11
N ALA A 194 3.59 20.02 -9.11
CA ALA A 194 2.84 21.15 -9.64
C ALA A 194 1.43 20.78 -10.17
N ASP A 195 1.19 19.51 -10.48
CA ASP A 195 -0.11 19.00 -10.94
C ASP A 195 -0.96 18.38 -9.81
N GLN A 196 -0.46 18.33 -8.59
CA GLN A 196 -1.15 17.79 -7.42
C GLN A 196 -1.39 18.92 -6.42
N ILE A 197 -2.57 19.55 -6.53
CA ILE A 197 -2.91 20.75 -5.75
C ILE A 197 -3.50 20.33 -4.40
N ASP A 198 -2.85 20.70 -3.30
CA ASP A 198 -3.30 20.34 -1.96
C ASP A 198 -4.64 20.99 -1.61
N LEU A 199 -5.54 20.20 -1.06
CA LEU A 199 -6.87 20.63 -0.63
C LEU A 199 -6.80 21.36 0.72
N ASN A 200 -7.60 22.40 0.89
CA ASN A 200 -7.68 23.17 2.12
C ASN A 200 -8.77 22.63 3.07
N PHE A 201 -8.44 21.64 3.90
CA PHE A 201 -9.39 21.07 4.87
C PHE A 201 -9.83 22.05 5.98
N ALA A 202 -9.17 23.20 6.12
CA ALA A 202 -9.69 24.25 7.00
C ALA A 202 -11.00 24.86 6.49
N ASN A 203 -11.29 24.71 5.19
CA ASN A 203 -12.56 25.09 4.59
C ASN A 203 -13.58 23.96 4.75
N PRO A 204 -14.72 24.18 5.47
CA PRO A 204 -15.76 23.16 5.64
C PRO A 204 -16.33 22.59 4.34
N PHE A 205 -16.37 23.39 3.26
CA PHE A 205 -16.87 22.92 1.98
C PHE A 205 -15.93 21.93 1.29
N VAL A 206 -14.62 22.04 1.51
CA VAL A 206 -13.63 21.02 1.07
C VAL A 206 -13.91 19.69 1.79
N LEU A 207 -14.12 19.73 3.09
CA LEU A 207 -14.48 18.51 3.85
C LEU A 207 -15.77 17.90 3.32
N LEU A 208 -16.82 18.68 3.11
CA LEU A 208 -18.09 18.17 2.56
C LEU A 208 -17.90 17.52 1.20
N SER A 209 -17.15 18.16 0.31
CA SER A 209 -16.89 17.63 -1.03
C SER A 209 -16.12 16.30 -0.97
N MET A 210 -15.14 16.19 -0.09
CA MET A 210 -14.40 14.95 0.08
C MET A 210 -15.21 13.87 0.78
N VAL A 211 -16.11 14.22 1.69
CA VAL A 211 -17.05 13.25 2.27
C VAL A 211 -18.06 12.78 1.23
N ASP A 212 -18.55 13.64 0.35
CA ASP A 212 -19.41 13.23 -0.78
C ASP A 212 -18.71 12.18 -1.66
N VAL A 213 -17.40 12.33 -1.92
CA VAL A 213 -16.57 11.33 -2.62
C VAL A 213 -16.50 10.02 -1.84
N LEU A 214 -16.22 10.07 -0.53
CA LEU A 214 -16.17 8.88 0.33
C LEU A 214 -17.50 8.12 0.32
N LEU A 215 -18.62 8.84 0.47
CA LEU A 215 -19.97 8.26 0.45
C LEU A 215 -20.29 7.61 -0.91
N ASP A 216 -19.88 8.25 -2.01
CA ASP A 216 -20.03 7.69 -3.36
C ASP A 216 -19.23 6.38 -3.51
N TYR A 217 -17.99 6.33 -3.04
CA TYR A 217 -17.18 5.10 -3.08
C TYR A 217 -17.78 3.98 -2.24
N LEU A 218 -18.32 4.30 -1.07
CA LEU A 218 -19.04 3.34 -0.23
C LEU A 218 -20.29 2.82 -0.93
N ALA A 219 -21.06 3.70 -1.57
CA ALA A 219 -22.25 3.33 -2.36
C ALA A 219 -21.90 2.48 -3.58
N LYS A 220 -20.75 2.71 -4.21
CA LYS A 220 -20.22 1.97 -5.37
C LYS A 220 -19.58 0.63 -5.02
N GLY A 221 -19.53 0.25 -3.75
CA GLY A 221 -19.10 -1.09 -3.33
C GLY A 221 -17.67 -1.19 -2.81
N ALA A 222 -17.02 -0.07 -2.48
CA ALA A 222 -15.72 -0.15 -1.81
C ALA A 222 -15.86 -0.86 -0.46
N ASP A 223 -15.21 -2.02 -0.33
CA ASP A 223 -15.12 -2.76 0.95
C ASP A 223 -13.98 -2.21 1.80
N TYR A 224 -12.91 -1.78 1.16
CA TYR A 224 -11.75 -1.16 1.78
C TYR A 224 -11.50 0.21 1.14
N ILE A 225 -11.11 1.18 1.96
CA ILE A 225 -10.74 2.54 1.54
C ILE A 225 -9.30 2.81 1.97
N ARG A 226 -8.43 3.08 0.99
CA ARG A 226 -7.05 3.49 1.23
C ARG A 226 -6.97 5.01 1.24
N LEU A 227 -6.61 5.59 2.38
CA LEU A 227 -6.36 7.02 2.52
C LEU A 227 -4.95 7.32 2.03
N ASP A 228 -4.83 7.81 0.81
CA ASP A 228 -3.55 8.15 0.18
C ASP A 228 -2.96 9.42 0.77
N ALA A 229 -1.65 9.39 1.06
CA ALA A 229 -0.88 10.54 1.55
C ALA A 229 -1.52 11.27 2.75
N VAL A 230 -2.21 10.52 3.60
CA VAL A 230 -3.10 11.02 4.65
C VAL A 230 -2.41 11.95 5.66
N GLY A 231 -1.13 11.73 5.92
CA GLY A 231 -0.36 12.50 6.90
C GLY A 231 -0.31 14.01 6.64
N TYR A 232 -0.51 14.41 5.39
CA TYR A 232 -0.36 15.80 4.93
C TYR A 232 -1.67 16.60 4.87
N MET A 233 -2.82 16.01 5.20
CA MET A 233 -4.13 16.65 4.95
C MET A 233 -4.29 18.01 5.63
N TRP A 234 -3.89 18.17 6.87
CA TRP A 234 -3.99 19.45 7.58
C TRP A 234 -2.68 20.23 7.55
N LYS A 235 -2.74 21.50 7.17
CA LYS A 235 -1.58 22.41 7.13
C LYS A 235 -1.75 23.53 8.11
N THR A 236 -0.73 23.74 8.95
CA THR A 236 -0.61 24.90 9.84
C THR A 236 0.80 25.46 9.66
N PRO A 237 0.96 26.62 8.99
CA PRO A 237 2.27 27.25 8.82
C PRO A 237 2.98 27.43 10.16
N GLY A 238 4.30 27.25 10.14
CA GLY A 238 5.11 27.24 11.37
C GLY A 238 5.20 25.88 12.07
N THR A 239 4.54 24.86 11.53
CA THR A 239 4.65 23.46 11.97
C THR A 239 5.29 22.60 10.88
N SER A 240 5.49 21.30 11.16
CA SER A 240 5.95 20.33 10.17
C SER A 240 4.92 20.02 9.08
N CYS A 241 3.65 20.40 9.26
CA CYS A 241 2.52 20.14 8.38
C CYS A 241 2.36 18.66 8.00
N ILE A 242 2.77 17.76 8.90
CA ILE A 242 2.56 16.33 8.79
C ILE A 242 2.18 15.77 10.17
N HIS A 243 1.30 14.79 10.21
CA HIS A 243 0.83 14.12 11.42
C HIS A 243 0.24 15.07 12.48
N LEU A 244 -0.33 16.19 12.06
CA LEU A 244 -0.96 17.12 12.98
C LEU A 244 -2.20 16.51 13.62
N GLU A 245 -2.56 16.97 14.82
CA GLU A 245 -3.72 16.48 15.57
C GLU A 245 -5.01 16.53 14.72
N LYS A 246 -5.22 17.63 13.98
CA LYS A 246 -6.38 17.77 13.10
C LYS A 246 -6.36 16.78 11.91
N THR A 247 -5.20 16.34 11.45
CA THR A 247 -5.08 15.23 10.48
C THR A 247 -5.61 13.93 11.09
N HIS A 248 -5.19 13.60 12.32
CA HIS A 248 -5.73 12.44 13.04
C HIS A 248 -7.25 12.55 13.28
N GLN A 249 -7.74 13.73 13.61
CA GLN A 249 -9.19 13.96 13.76
C GLN A 249 -9.95 13.73 12.43
N LEU A 250 -9.38 14.11 11.29
CA LEU A 250 -9.96 13.81 9.96
C LEU A 250 -10.02 12.30 9.69
N VAL A 251 -8.97 11.56 10.02
CA VAL A 251 -8.98 10.08 9.90
C VAL A 251 -10.07 9.47 10.78
N LYS A 252 -10.21 9.94 12.03
CA LYS A 252 -11.29 9.51 12.93
C LYS A 252 -12.67 9.83 12.36
N LEU A 253 -12.82 10.98 11.72
CA LEU A 253 -14.07 11.39 11.11
C LEU A 253 -14.42 10.47 9.91
N PHE A 254 -13.49 10.21 9.01
CA PHE A 254 -13.72 9.29 7.88
C PHE A 254 -14.05 7.87 8.37
N ARG A 255 -13.36 7.40 9.43
CA ARG A 255 -13.67 6.13 10.07
C ARG A 255 -15.09 6.11 10.64
N ALA A 256 -15.47 7.13 11.40
CA ALA A 256 -16.80 7.21 12.02
C ALA A 256 -17.91 7.28 10.96
N ILE A 257 -17.70 7.98 9.85
CA ILE A 257 -18.63 8.03 8.72
C ILE A 257 -18.76 6.64 8.06
N ALA A 258 -17.64 5.97 7.79
CA ALA A 258 -17.67 4.64 7.20
C ALA A 258 -18.38 3.63 8.11
N ASP A 259 -18.14 3.68 9.41
CA ASP A 259 -18.81 2.80 10.39
C ASP A 259 -20.33 3.06 10.48
N GLU A 260 -20.77 4.32 10.35
CA GLU A 260 -22.17 4.71 10.37
C GLU A 260 -22.91 4.29 9.08
N VAL A 261 -22.26 4.45 7.92
CA VAL A 261 -22.87 4.27 6.60
C VAL A 261 -22.78 2.82 6.15
N ALA A 262 -21.63 2.20 6.30
CA ALA A 262 -21.28 0.91 5.73
C ALA A 262 -20.45 0.09 6.73
N PRO A 263 -21.07 -0.40 7.82
CA PRO A 263 -20.36 -1.20 8.84
C PRO A 263 -19.59 -2.36 8.22
N GLY A 264 -18.36 -2.57 8.69
CA GLY A 264 -17.45 -3.57 8.14
C GLY A 264 -16.51 -3.04 7.05
N THR A 265 -16.67 -1.81 6.60
CA THR A 265 -15.65 -1.14 5.75
C THR A 265 -14.35 -1.00 6.51
N VAL A 266 -13.24 -1.32 5.86
CA VAL A 266 -11.90 -1.17 6.42
C VAL A 266 -11.23 0.08 5.88
N ILE A 267 -10.77 0.95 6.78
CA ILE A 267 -9.95 2.12 6.46
C ILE A 267 -8.49 1.73 6.59
N ILE A 268 -7.71 2.01 5.56
CA ILE A 268 -6.25 1.80 5.54
C ILE A 268 -5.58 3.15 5.35
N THR A 269 -4.57 3.47 6.16
CA THR A 269 -3.75 4.66 5.96
C THR A 269 -2.46 4.32 5.25
N GLU A 270 -2.07 5.20 4.34
CA GLU A 270 -0.80 5.15 3.61
C GLU A 270 0.08 6.33 4.04
N THR A 271 1.18 6.01 4.75
CA THR A 271 2.18 6.97 5.19
C THR A 271 3.58 6.35 5.13
N ASN A 272 4.39 6.80 4.17
CA ASN A 272 5.79 6.36 4.03
C ASN A 272 6.71 7.17 4.96
N VAL A 273 6.65 6.84 6.24
CA VAL A 273 7.31 7.54 7.35
C VAL A 273 7.95 6.52 8.31
N PRO A 274 8.74 6.94 9.30
CA PRO A 274 9.24 6.04 10.32
C PRO A 274 8.12 5.23 10.98
N HIS A 275 8.41 3.99 11.35
CA HIS A 275 7.42 3.03 11.85
C HIS A 275 6.55 3.57 12.98
N LYS A 276 7.16 4.29 13.95
CA LYS A 276 6.45 4.89 15.09
C LYS A 276 5.34 5.86 14.63
N ASP A 277 5.63 6.68 13.63
CA ASP A 277 4.66 7.66 13.12
C ASP A 277 3.57 6.97 12.30
N ASN A 278 3.94 5.95 11.52
CA ASN A 278 3.00 5.16 10.73
C ASN A 278 1.96 4.45 11.61
N ILE A 279 2.38 3.75 12.67
CA ILE A 279 1.44 3.04 13.56
C ILE A 279 0.57 3.97 14.41
N SER A 280 0.90 5.26 14.51
CA SER A 280 0.06 6.23 15.23
C SER A 280 -1.35 6.35 14.63
N TYR A 281 -1.51 6.05 13.33
CA TYR A 281 -2.81 6.04 12.65
C TYR A 281 -3.73 4.86 12.99
N LEU A 282 -3.27 3.93 13.80
CA LEU A 282 -4.15 2.95 14.44
C LEU A 282 -4.94 3.55 15.62
N GLY A 283 -4.60 4.78 16.03
CA GLY A 283 -5.26 5.51 17.12
C GLY A 283 -5.26 4.72 18.42
N ASN A 284 -6.43 4.62 19.06
CA ASN A 284 -6.62 3.79 20.24
C ASN A 284 -6.97 2.33 19.91
N GLY A 285 -6.87 1.94 18.63
CA GLY A 285 -7.22 0.62 18.11
C GLY A 285 -8.67 0.50 17.65
N ARG A 286 -9.49 1.55 17.76
CA ARG A 286 -10.92 1.53 17.41
C ARG A 286 -11.43 2.79 16.74
N ASP A 287 -10.70 3.89 16.77
CA ASP A 287 -11.18 5.22 16.37
C ASP A 287 -10.52 5.79 15.10
N GLU A 288 -9.41 5.21 14.65
CA GLU A 288 -8.75 5.59 13.40
C GLU A 288 -8.72 4.42 12.40
N ALA A 289 -7.65 4.25 11.64
CA ALA A 289 -7.56 3.16 10.67
C ALA A 289 -7.57 1.78 11.33
N GLN A 290 -8.18 0.81 10.67
CA GLN A 290 -8.07 -0.60 11.05
C GLN A 290 -6.76 -1.22 10.55
N MET A 291 -6.19 -0.70 9.47
CA MET A 291 -4.92 -1.16 8.92
C MET A 291 -3.99 0.00 8.62
N VAL A 292 -2.70 -0.24 8.77
CA VAL A 292 -1.63 0.61 8.27
C VAL A 292 -0.71 -0.19 7.36
N TYR A 293 -0.18 0.45 6.32
CA TYR A 293 0.83 -0.15 5.46
C TYR A 293 2.07 -0.51 6.28
N ASN A 294 2.56 -1.73 6.15
CA ASN A 294 3.81 -2.14 6.79
C ASN A 294 5.00 -1.77 5.91
N PHE A 295 5.31 -0.48 5.84
CA PHE A 295 6.37 0.06 4.99
C PHE A 295 7.78 -0.38 5.40
N SER A 296 7.98 -0.86 6.63
CA SER A 296 9.29 -1.36 7.07
C SER A 296 9.60 -2.75 6.50
N LEU A 297 8.58 -3.55 6.19
CA LEU A 297 8.76 -4.93 5.75
C LEU A 297 9.50 -5.06 4.40
N PRO A 298 9.11 -4.34 3.31
CA PRO A 298 9.76 -4.47 2.01
C PRO A 298 11.27 -4.22 2.04
N PRO A 299 11.75 -3.08 2.58
CA PRO A 299 13.18 -2.81 2.60
C PRO A 299 13.95 -3.68 3.60
N LEU A 300 13.35 -4.13 4.71
CA LEU A 300 14.00 -5.02 5.67
C LEU A 300 14.19 -6.44 5.12
N VAL A 301 13.19 -6.97 4.43
CA VAL A 301 13.30 -8.28 3.75
C VAL A 301 14.36 -8.21 2.66
N LEU A 302 14.35 -7.14 1.86
CA LEU A 302 15.34 -6.91 0.82
C LEU A 302 16.76 -6.82 1.40
N HIS A 303 16.97 -6.02 2.44
CA HIS A 303 18.25 -5.90 3.14
C HIS A 303 18.74 -7.24 3.68
N ALA A 304 17.85 -7.99 4.34
CA ALA A 304 18.19 -9.26 4.94
C ALA A 304 18.64 -10.32 3.91
N ILE A 305 17.95 -10.41 2.78
CA ILE A 305 18.31 -11.35 1.70
C ILE A 305 19.57 -10.86 0.95
N HIS A 306 19.70 -9.57 0.71
CA HIS A 306 20.85 -8.99 0.00
C HIS A 306 22.16 -9.23 0.75
N TYR A 307 22.14 -9.06 2.07
CA TYR A 307 23.34 -9.23 2.91
C TYR A 307 23.43 -10.63 3.59
N GLY A 308 22.45 -11.49 3.40
CA GLY A 308 22.40 -12.82 4.02
C GLY A 308 22.33 -12.78 5.56
N SER A 309 21.67 -11.76 6.12
CA SER A 309 21.60 -11.51 7.55
C SER A 309 20.21 -11.12 8.02
N ALA A 310 19.63 -11.92 8.90
CA ALA A 310 18.34 -11.67 9.54
C ALA A 310 18.40 -10.72 10.75
N ARG A 311 19.57 -10.24 11.15
CA ARG A 311 19.77 -9.53 12.44
C ARG A 311 18.77 -8.40 12.65
N ALA A 312 18.73 -7.43 11.74
CA ALA A 312 17.84 -6.28 11.85
C ALA A 312 16.37 -6.69 11.71
N LEU A 313 16.06 -7.59 10.77
CA LEU A 313 14.70 -8.11 10.56
C LEU A 313 14.18 -8.86 11.80
N LYS A 314 15.00 -9.66 12.48
CA LYS A 314 14.65 -10.32 13.75
C LYS A 314 14.30 -9.32 14.86
N GLN A 315 15.16 -8.33 15.06
CA GLN A 315 14.96 -7.32 16.11
C GLN A 315 13.67 -6.54 15.88
N TRP A 316 13.44 -6.13 14.63
CA TRP A 316 12.22 -5.42 14.27
C TRP A 316 10.97 -6.32 14.38
N ALA A 317 11.03 -7.55 13.87
CA ALA A 317 9.92 -8.51 13.94
C ALA A 317 9.53 -8.84 15.39
N ALA A 318 10.52 -8.99 16.28
CA ALA A 318 10.28 -9.22 17.71
C ALA A 318 9.63 -8.01 18.42
N SER A 319 9.79 -6.80 17.86
CA SER A 319 9.17 -5.59 18.40
C SER A 319 7.74 -5.34 17.90
N LEU A 320 7.28 -6.10 16.89
CA LEU A 320 5.92 -5.97 16.38
C LEU A 320 4.93 -6.49 17.42
N GLY A 321 4.02 -5.62 17.85
CA GLY A 321 2.89 -6.01 18.68
C GLY A 321 1.95 -6.94 17.92
N VAL A 322 1.22 -7.75 18.64
CA VAL A 322 0.13 -8.56 18.09
C VAL A 322 -1.02 -7.63 17.71
N GLY A 323 -1.73 -7.92 16.62
CA GLY A 323 -2.97 -7.24 16.28
C GLY A 323 -3.97 -7.30 17.45
N SER A 324 -4.74 -6.24 17.61
CA SER A 324 -5.70 -6.13 18.72
C SER A 324 -7.03 -6.85 18.47
N GLY A 325 -7.17 -7.58 17.36
CA GLY A 325 -8.44 -8.10 16.86
C GLY A 325 -9.32 -7.03 16.19
N THR A 326 -8.94 -5.77 16.28
CA THR A 326 -9.61 -4.61 15.65
C THR A 326 -8.69 -3.81 14.74
N THR A 327 -7.38 -4.05 14.82
CA THR A 327 -6.35 -3.42 13.99
C THR A 327 -5.30 -4.45 13.57
N THR A 328 -4.73 -4.26 12.38
CA THR A 328 -3.66 -5.13 11.88
C THR A 328 -2.79 -4.39 10.85
N PHE A 329 -1.75 -5.06 10.34
CA PHE A 329 -0.92 -4.55 9.27
C PHE A 329 -1.43 -4.98 7.90
N PHE A 330 -1.26 -4.09 6.93
CA PHE A 330 -1.31 -4.40 5.50
C PHE A 330 0.12 -4.68 5.05
N ASN A 331 0.46 -5.97 4.91
CA ASN A 331 1.82 -6.42 4.59
C ASN A 331 2.01 -6.52 3.08
N PHE A 332 3.11 -5.99 2.58
CA PHE A 332 3.45 -6.06 1.16
C PHE A 332 4.98 -6.07 0.98
N LEU A 333 5.46 -6.49 -0.18
CA LEU A 333 6.86 -6.35 -0.60
C LEU A 333 7.02 -5.33 -1.72
N ALA A 334 6.06 -5.25 -2.63
CA ALA A 334 6.05 -4.33 -3.75
C ALA A 334 4.66 -3.71 -3.94
N SER A 335 4.65 -2.52 -4.49
CA SER A 335 3.47 -1.81 -4.95
C SER A 335 3.81 -1.01 -6.22
N HIS A 336 2.93 -0.13 -6.64
CA HIS A 336 3.15 0.84 -7.72
C HIS A 336 4.19 1.93 -7.37
N ASP A 337 4.51 2.08 -6.09
CA ASP A 337 5.55 3.00 -5.60
C ASP A 337 6.93 2.34 -5.61
N GLY A 338 7.97 3.15 -5.40
CA GLY A 338 9.29 2.64 -5.07
C GLY A 338 9.35 2.08 -3.65
N ILE A 339 10.41 1.35 -3.34
CA ILE A 339 10.68 0.84 -1.98
C ILE A 339 11.10 2.02 -1.11
N GLY A 340 10.29 2.36 -0.11
CA GLY A 340 10.51 3.48 0.79
C GLY A 340 11.69 3.26 1.73
N LEU A 341 12.48 4.30 1.96
CA LEU A 341 13.65 4.25 2.85
C LEU A 341 13.43 4.91 4.21
N ASN A 342 12.48 5.83 4.32
CA ASN A 342 12.14 6.45 5.61
C ASN A 342 11.76 5.44 6.71
N PRO A 343 11.04 4.35 6.41
CA PRO A 343 10.69 3.34 7.40
C PRO A 343 11.89 2.58 7.99
N LEU A 344 13.05 2.63 7.36
CA LEU A 344 14.29 2.02 7.87
C LEU A 344 14.98 2.88 8.94
N ARG A 345 14.68 4.17 8.99
CA ARG A 345 15.30 5.11 9.94
C ARG A 345 14.92 4.75 11.37
N GLY A 346 15.93 4.62 12.22
CA GLY A 346 15.76 4.11 13.58
C GLY A 346 15.75 2.58 13.70
N ILE A 347 15.75 1.84 12.58
CA ILE A 347 15.87 0.37 12.53
C ILE A 347 17.26 -0.03 12.02
N LEU A 348 17.71 0.58 10.93
CA LEU A 348 19.06 0.39 10.37
C LEU A 348 19.91 1.64 10.58
N PRO A 349 21.24 1.50 10.78
CA PRO A 349 22.17 2.61 10.69
C PRO A 349 22.12 3.26 9.30
N GLU A 350 22.30 4.58 9.23
CA GLU A 350 22.30 5.32 7.95
C GLU A 350 23.36 4.77 6.96
N THR A 351 24.48 4.29 7.46
CA THR A 351 25.54 3.67 6.65
C THR A 351 25.08 2.40 5.93
N GLU A 352 24.22 1.60 6.57
CA GLU A 352 23.66 0.39 5.95
C GLU A 352 22.59 0.76 4.91
N ILE A 353 21.78 1.81 5.16
CA ILE A 353 20.80 2.33 4.19
C ILE A 353 21.51 2.84 2.93
N VAL A 354 22.57 3.66 3.09
CA VAL A 354 23.35 4.20 1.98
C VAL A 354 24.03 3.08 1.19
N SER A 355 24.55 2.05 1.87
CA SER A 355 25.15 0.88 1.21
C SER A 355 24.14 0.12 0.36
N LEU A 356 22.95 -0.12 0.89
CA LEU A 356 21.86 -0.79 0.16
C LEU A 356 21.46 0.00 -1.10
N VAL A 357 21.30 1.32 -0.97
CA VAL A 357 20.97 2.21 -2.09
C VAL A 357 22.04 2.14 -3.17
N ARG A 358 23.31 2.25 -2.79
CA ARG A 358 24.43 2.16 -3.72
C ARG A 358 24.47 0.81 -4.46
N ASP A 359 24.32 -0.29 -3.72
CA ASP A 359 24.45 -1.62 -4.28
C ASP A 359 23.30 -1.91 -5.26
N LEU A 360 22.07 -1.49 -4.93
CA LEU A 360 20.92 -1.65 -5.82
C LEU A 360 20.98 -0.71 -7.03
N ALA A 361 21.48 0.51 -6.88
CA ALA A 361 21.69 1.41 -8.02
C ALA A 361 22.71 0.84 -9.01
N ALA A 362 23.75 0.15 -8.54
CA ALA A 362 24.71 -0.55 -9.39
C ALA A 362 24.06 -1.69 -10.19
N GLU A 363 23.04 -2.33 -9.66
CA GLU A 363 22.26 -3.37 -10.33
C GLU A 363 21.14 -2.82 -11.25
N GLY A 364 20.93 -1.50 -11.29
CA GLY A 364 20.01 -0.85 -12.23
C GLY A 364 18.74 -0.28 -11.60
N ALA A 365 18.65 -0.24 -10.28
CA ALA A 365 17.58 0.49 -9.61
C ALA A 365 17.74 2.01 -9.79
N LEU A 366 16.61 2.73 -9.83
CA LEU A 366 16.58 4.18 -9.95
C LEU A 366 16.21 4.80 -8.61
N ILE A 367 16.99 5.79 -8.17
CA ILE A 367 16.80 6.38 -6.84
C ILE A 367 16.05 7.70 -6.95
N SER A 368 14.98 7.84 -6.18
CA SER A 368 14.29 9.11 -5.97
C SER A 368 14.79 9.78 -4.70
N TRP A 369 14.89 11.11 -4.72
CA TRP A 369 15.47 11.93 -3.66
C TRP A 369 14.42 12.83 -3.01
N LYS A 370 14.66 13.26 -1.79
CA LYS A 370 13.89 14.28 -1.08
C LYS A 370 14.81 15.39 -0.57
N ASN A 371 14.23 16.58 -0.38
CA ASN A 371 14.91 17.68 0.30
C ASN A 371 14.84 17.51 1.82
N ASN A 372 15.93 17.80 2.49
CA ASN A 372 16.03 17.89 3.94
C ASN A 372 15.91 19.34 4.40
N PRO A 373 15.52 19.60 5.67
CA PRO A 373 15.41 20.97 6.21
C PRO A 373 16.71 21.78 6.16
N ASP A 374 17.85 21.10 6.18
CA ASP A 374 19.19 21.72 6.10
C ASP A 374 19.63 22.08 4.67
N GLY A 375 18.75 21.89 3.66
CA GLY A 375 19.02 22.16 2.26
C GLY A 375 19.78 21.04 1.51
N THR A 376 20.13 19.96 2.20
CA THR A 376 20.70 18.76 1.56
C THR A 376 19.60 17.87 0.95
N ALA A 377 20.01 16.92 0.10
CA ALA A 377 19.12 15.87 -0.41
C ALA A 377 19.53 14.50 0.13
N SER A 378 18.55 13.64 0.39
CA SER A 378 18.76 12.26 0.78
C SER A 378 17.91 11.30 -0.03
N PRO A 379 18.33 10.02 -0.18
CA PRO A 379 17.51 9.02 -0.85
C PRO A 379 16.16 8.86 -0.14
N TYR A 380 15.09 8.83 -0.94
CA TYR A 380 13.71 8.69 -0.44
C TYR A 380 13.14 7.31 -0.73
N GLU A 381 13.30 6.84 -1.97
CA GLU A 381 12.83 5.52 -2.40
C GLU A 381 13.72 4.91 -3.49
N ILE A 382 13.70 3.58 -3.56
CA ILE A 382 14.37 2.78 -4.58
C ILE A 382 13.31 2.31 -5.57
N ASN A 383 13.40 2.74 -6.83
CA ASN A 383 12.48 2.37 -7.90
C ASN A 383 13.07 1.17 -8.65
N VAL A 384 12.42 0.05 -8.54
CA VAL A 384 12.87 -1.25 -9.06
C VAL A 384 11.70 -2.24 -8.94
N THR A 385 11.61 -3.24 -9.83
CA THR A 385 10.76 -4.40 -9.54
C THR A 385 11.34 -5.20 -8.39
N TYR A 386 10.51 -5.84 -7.57
CA TYR A 386 11.01 -6.63 -6.45
C TYR A 386 11.82 -7.85 -6.92
N MET A 387 11.48 -8.39 -8.09
CA MET A 387 12.26 -9.43 -8.76
C MET A 387 13.71 -9.00 -9.00
N ASP A 388 13.90 -7.80 -9.58
CA ASP A 388 15.24 -7.28 -9.87
C ASP A 388 15.94 -6.74 -8.62
N ALA A 389 15.20 -6.27 -7.62
CA ALA A 389 15.78 -5.84 -6.35
C ALA A 389 16.46 -6.98 -5.58
N LEU A 390 15.89 -8.17 -5.62
CA LEU A 390 16.41 -9.36 -4.94
C LEU A 390 17.59 -10.02 -5.67
N ASN A 391 17.81 -9.69 -6.93
CA ASN A 391 18.70 -10.44 -7.81
C ASN A 391 19.71 -9.54 -8.50
N LYS A 392 20.84 -10.14 -8.90
CA LYS A 392 21.84 -9.51 -9.74
C LYS A 392 21.53 -9.69 -11.20
N LYS A 393 22.15 -8.88 -12.05
CA LYS A 393 21.97 -8.95 -13.51
C LYS A 393 22.36 -10.32 -14.09
N GLU A 394 23.43 -10.91 -13.54
CA GLU A 394 23.98 -12.19 -13.98
C GLU A 394 23.29 -13.42 -13.41
N ASP A 395 22.39 -13.29 -12.43
CA ASP A 395 21.67 -14.43 -11.86
C ASP A 395 20.80 -15.12 -12.91
N ASP A 396 20.76 -16.45 -12.86
CA ASP A 396 19.86 -17.26 -13.67
C ASP A 396 18.42 -17.26 -13.13
N ASP A 397 17.48 -17.75 -13.92
CA ASP A 397 16.07 -17.76 -13.57
C ASP A 397 15.75 -18.69 -12.38
N ASP A 398 16.55 -19.73 -12.14
CA ASP A 398 16.38 -20.60 -10.98
C ASP A 398 16.73 -19.88 -9.68
N THR A 399 17.84 -19.16 -9.67
CA THR A 399 18.26 -18.32 -8.55
C THR A 399 17.26 -17.19 -8.31
N ARG A 400 16.79 -16.53 -9.38
CA ARG A 400 15.77 -15.47 -9.30
C ARG A 400 14.49 -15.99 -8.66
N LEU A 401 13.98 -17.10 -9.13
CA LEU A 401 12.77 -17.71 -8.58
C LEU A 401 12.95 -18.08 -7.11
N GLN A 402 14.08 -18.67 -6.76
CA GLN A 402 14.34 -19.15 -5.40
C GLN A 402 14.35 -18.00 -4.39
N ARG A 403 15.08 -16.91 -4.65
CA ARG A 403 15.09 -15.72 -3.77
C ARG A 403 13.73 -15.04 -3.72
N PHE A 404 13.05 -14.95 -4.86
CA PHE A 404 11.73 -14.34 -4.94
C PHE A 404 10.68 -15.12 -4.13
N MET A 405 10.70 -16.44 -4.20
CA MET A 405 9.81 -17.30 -3.42
C MET A 405 10.12 -17.27 -1.93
N LEU A 406 11.40 -17.21 -1.54
CA LEU A 406 11.81 -17.01 -0.14
C LEU A 406 11.20 -15.72 0.44
N ALA A 407 11.33 -14.60 -0.28
CA ALA A 407 10.78 -13.31 0.15
C ALA A 407 9.26 -13.35 0.31
N HIS A 408 8.55 -13.99 -0.62
CA HIS A 408 7.09 -14.10 -0.56
C HIS A 408 6.60 -15.10 0.49
N ALA A 409 7.33 -16.21 0.72
CA ALA A 409 7.04 -17.11 1.82
C ALA A 409 7.17 -16.40 3.18
N LEU A 410 8.11 -15.49 3.29
CA LEU A 410 8.30 -14.66 4.47
C LEU A 410 7.16 -13.65 4.62
N LEU A 411 6.81 -12.91 3.57
CA LEU A 411 5.65 -11.99 3.53
C LEU A 411 4.38 -12.68 4.04
N LEU A 412 4.09 -13.87 3.52
CA LEU A 412 2.84 -14.60 3.79
C LEU A 412 2.75 -15.16 5.21
N ALA A 413 3.88 -15.21 5.93
CA ALA A 413 3.93 -15.72 7.32
C ALA A 413 3.84 -14.63 8.39
N PHE A 414 4.04 -13.36 8.05
CA PHE A 414 3.95 -12.26 9.01
C PHE A 414 2.50 -12.01 9.46
N PRO A 415 2.29 -11.57 10.73
CA PRO A 415 0.97 -11.12 11.19
C PRO A 415 0.48 -9.94 10.37
N GLY A 416 -0.75 -10.03 9.91
CA GLY A 416 -1.36 -9.02 9.05
C GLY A 416 -2.02 -9.62 7.81
N VAL A 417 -2.64 -8.77 7.01
CA VAL A 417 -3.23 -9.13 5.72
C VAL A 417 -2.17 -8.94 4.63
N PRO A 418 -1.73 -10.01 3.96
CA PRO A 418 -0.73 -9.89 2.90
C PRO A 418 -1.34 -9.34 1.61
N ALA A 419 -0.55 -8.55 0.91
CA ALA A 419 -0.85 -8.01 -0.40
C ALA A 419 0.29 -8.32 -1.38
N VAL A 420 -0.08 -8.69 -2.58
CA VAL A 420 0.84 -8.98 -3.69
C VAL A 420 0.54 -8.05 -4.85
N TYR A 421 1.57 -7.37 -5.33
CA TYR A 421 1.45 -6.50 -6.49
C TYR A 421 1.37 -7.33 -7.79
N VAL A 422 0.60 -6.85 -8.75
CA VAL A 422 0.39 -7.55 -10.03
C VAL A 422 1.71 -7.84 -10.75
N GLN A 423 2.67 -6.94 -10.71
CA GLN A 423 4.00 -7.17 -11.30
C GLN A 423 4.75 -8.31 -10.59
N SER A 424 4.50 -8.50 -9.31
CA SER A 424 5.11 -9.60 -8.54
C SER A 424 4.51 -10.96 -8.88
N ILE A 425 3.19 -11.10 -8.95
CA ILE A 425 2.57 -12.38 -9.33
C ILE A 425 2.91 -12.78 -10.77
N LEU A 426 3.18 -11.80 -11.62
CA LEU A 426 3.62 -12.02 -13.00
C LEU A 426 5.13 -12.20 -13.18
N GLY A 427 5.91 -12.08 -12.10
CA GLY A 427 7.38 -12.18 -12.18
C GLY A 427 8.03 -11.14 -13.08
N SER A 428 7.48 -9.92 -13.09
CA SER A 428 7.93 -8.85 -13.99
C SER A 428 9.32 -8.35 -13.63
N ARG A 429 10.07 -7.99 -14.67
CA ARG A 429 11.40 -7.36 -14.60
C ARG A 429 11.29 -5.85 -14.78
N ASN A 430 12.37 -5.14 -14.55
CA ASN A 430 12.45 -3.69 -14.73
C ASN A 430 12.08 -3.25 -16.15
N ASP A 431 11.12 -2.34 -16.27
CA ASP A 431 10.72 -1.74 -17.55
C ASP A 431 11.49 -0.45 -17.81
N MET A 432 12.71 -0.57 -18.32
CA MET A 432 13.56 0.59 -18.63
C MET A 432 13.06 1.38 -19.84
N GLU A 433 12.33 0.75 -20.75
CA GLU A 433 11.72 1.46 -21.87
C GLU A 433 10.53 2.30 -21.42
N GLY A 434 9.70 1.77 -20.52
CA GLY A 434 8.62 2.52 -19.87
C GLY A 434 9.14 3.76 -19.14
N VAL A 435 10.29 3.66 -18.47
CA VAL A 435 10.94 4.83 -17.83
C VAL A 435 11.29 5.91 -18.84
N LYS A 436 11.85 5.55 -19.99
CA LYS A 436 12.22 6.52 -21.04
C LYS A 436 10.98 7.21 -21.62
N VAL A 437 9.92 6.44 -21.87
CA VAL A 437 8.67 6.95 -22.43
C VAL A 437 7.92 7.84 -21.44
N ALA A 438 7.80 7.40 -20.19
CA ALA A 438 7.05 8.11 -19.15
C ALA A 438 7.82 9.30 -18.55
N GLY A 439 9.16 9.26 -18.58
CA GLY A 439 10.01 10.32 -18.04
C GLY A 439 10.08 10.38 -16.52
N HIS A 440 9.69 9.31 -15.81
CA HIS A 440 9.78 9.22 -14.36
C HIS A 440 10.18 7.82 -13.87
N ASN A 441 10.85 7.75 -12.73
CA ASN A 441 11.48 6.53 -12.21
C ASN A 441 10.47 5.41 -11.90
N ARG A 442 9.28 5.74 -11.39
CA ARG A 442 8.29 4.74 -10.96
C ARG A 442 7.74 3.89 -12.11
N ALA A 443 7.84 4.38 -13.35
CA ALA A 443 7.43 3.64 -14.54
C ALA A 443 8.18 2.29 -14.69
N ILE A 444 9.37 2.16 -14.10
CA ILE A 444 10.16 0.92 -14.07
C ILE A 444 9.37 -0.29 -13.55
N ASN A 445 8.34 -0.06 -12.73
CA ASN A 445 7.53 -1.08 -12.05
C ASN A 445 6.03 -0.93 -12.36
N ARG A 446 5.67 -0.30 -13.48
CA ARG A 446 4.28 0.00 -13.87
C ARG A 446 3.94 -0.42 -15.30
N GLU A 447 4.66 -1.42 -15.84
CA GLU A 447 4.44 -1.90 -17.20
C GLU A 447 3.00 -2.40 -17.40
N LYS A 448 2.38 -2.00 -18.52
CA LYS A 448 1.06 -2.46 -18.95
C LYS A 448 1.24 -3.47 -20.08
N TYR A 449 0.42 -4.50 -20.07
CA TYR A 449 0.59 -5.63 -21.00
C TYR A 449 -0.61 -5.80 -21.91
N ALA A 450 -0.34 -6.18 -23.17
CA ALA A 450 -1.36 -6.82 -23.99
C ALA A 450 -1.73 -8.16 -23.34
N ILE A 451 -3.03 -8.44 -23.20
CA ILE A 451 -3.48 -9.67 -22.53
C ILE A 451 -2.96 -10.91 -23.23
N SER A 452 -2.89 -10.90 -24.56
CA SER A 452 -2.37 -12.03 -25.36
C SER A 452 -0.90 -12.36 -25.05
N GLU A 453 -0.08 -11.35 -24.74
CA GLU A 453 1.34 -11.57 -24.38
C GLU A 453 1.45 -12.26 -23.01
N ILE A 454 0.62 -11.84 -22.05
CA ILE A 454 0.60 -12.47 -20.73
C ILE A 454 0.09 -13.90 -20.81
N GLU A 455 -1.00 -14.15 -21.52
CA GLU A 455 -1.55 -15.50 -21.69
C GLU A 455 -0.55 -16.45 -22.39
N ALA A 456 0.16 -15.96 -23.41
CA ALA A 456 1.23 -16.71 -24.06
C ALA A 456 2.38 -17.03 -23.09
N ALA A 457 2.83 -16.03 -22.32
CA ALA A 457 3.90 -16.22 -21.34
C ALA A 457 3.51 -17.17 -20.20
N LEU A 458 2.25 -17.10 -19.73
CA LEU A 458 1.74 -18.01 -18.71
C LEU A 458 1.55 -19.45 -19.23
N SER A 459 1.38 -19.64 -20.52
CA SER A 459 1.29 -20.96 -21.17
C SER A 459 2.66 -21.59 -21.43
N ASP A 460 3.72 -20.81 -21.52
CA ASP A 460 5.09 -21.30 -21.72
C ASP A 460 5.73 -21.73 -20.40
N ARG A 461 5.78 -23.04 -20.15
CA ARG A 461 6.34 -23.64 -18.93
C ARG A 461 7.80 -23.29 -18.66
N LYS A 462 8.55 -22.84 -19.65
CA LYS A 462 9.95 -22.44 -19.51
C LYS A 462 10.10 -20.96 -19.11
N SER A 463 9.07 -20.16 -19.34
CA SER A 463 9.14 -18.74 -19.02
C SER A 463 9.22 -18.51 -17.50
N LEU A 464 9.96 -17.49 -17.09
CA LEU A 464 10.03 -17.09 -15.68
C LEU A 464 8.64 -16.67 -15.18
N ARG A 465 7.81 -16.02 -16.01
CA ARG A 465 6.43 -15.64 -15.65
C ARG A 465 5.57 -16.84 -15.29
N HIS A 466 5.57 -17.88 -16.09
CA HIS A 466 4.85 -19.12 -15.81
C HIS A 466 5.28 -19.69 -14.45
N ARG A 467 6.59 -19.82 -14.28
CA ARG A 467 7.18 -20.44 -13.08
C ARG A 467 6.84 -19.65 -11.81
N VAL A 468 6.96 -18.31 -11.85
CA VAL A 468 6.62 -17.43 -10.73
C VAL A 468 5.13 -17.49 -10.44
N TYR A 469 4.29 -17.32 -11.47
CA TYR A 469 2.84 -17.33 -11.33
C TYR A 469 2.35 -18.60 -10.65
N HIS A 470 2.78 -19.77 -11.13
CA HIS A 470 2.35 -21.06 -10.58
C HIS A 470 2.90 -21.30 -9.17
N ALA A 471 4.17 -21.00 -8.92
CA ALA A 471 4.78 -21.20 -7.62
C ALA A 471 4.15 -20.28 -6.56
N LEU A 472 3.98 -18.99 -6.87
CA LEU A 472 3.43 -18.02 -5.93
C LEU A 472 1.92 -18.25 -5.70
N SER A 473 1.15 -18.58 -6.75
CA SER A 473 -0.26 -18.93 -6.61
C SER A 473 -0.45 -20.17 -5.72
N ALA A 474 0.37 -21.21 -5.92
CA ALA A 474 0.34 -22.41 -5.09
C ALA A 474 0.69 -22.09 -3.62
N LEU A 475 1.68 -21.23 -3.40
CA LEU A 475 2.07 -20.80 -2.05
C LEU A 475 0.95 -20.00 -1.35
N ILE A 476 0.30 -19.08 -2.06
CA ILE A 476 -0.85 -18.34 -1.53
C ILE A 476 -2.00 -19.29 -1.18
N GLN A 477 -2.31 -20.25 -2.08
CA GLN A 477 -3.36 -21.24 -1.83
C GLN A 477 -3.02 -22.18 -0.66
N LEU A 478 -1.75 -22.46 -0.44
CA LEU A 478 -1.30 -23.20 0.75
C LEU A 478 -1.52 -22.38 2.02
N ARG A 479 -1.13 -21.11 1.99
CA ARG A 479 -1.24 -20.17 3.11
C ARG A 479 -2.69 -20.00 3.59
N ILE A 480 -3.64 -19.79 2.67
CA ILE A 480 -5.04 -19.53 3.02
C ILE A 480 -5.75 -20.71 3.67
N ARG A 481 -5.14 -21.89 3.68
CA ARG A 481 -5.63 -23.10 4.36
C ARG A 481 -5.05 -23.29 5.77
N GLN A 482 -4.19 -22.37 6.22
CA GLN A 482 -3.48 -22.51 7.50
C GLN A 482 -4.04 -21.51 8.52
N PRO A 483 -4.85 -21.94 9.50
CA PRO A 483 -5.36 -21.07 10.57
C PRO A 483 -4.25 -20.34 11.35
N ALA A 484 -3.03 -20.89 11.37
CA ALA A 484 -1.86 -20.26 11.99
C ALA A 484 -1.55 -18.88 11.40
N PHE A 485 -1.86 -18.67 10.13
CA PHE A 485 -1.61 -17.39 9.45
C PHE A 485 -2.77 -16.40 9.57
N HIS A 486 -3.73 -16.64 10.46
CA HIS A 486 -4.72 -15.62 10.78
C HIS A 486 -4.01 -14.30 11.18
N PRO A 487 -4.41 -13.15 10.63
CA PRO A 487 -3.71 -11.87 10.85
C PRO A 487 -3.52 -11.49 12.32
N ASP A 488 -4.45 -11.86 13.19
CA ASP A 488 -4.43 -11.53 14.62
C ASP A 488 -3.71 -12.57 15.49
N ASN A 489 -3.24 -13.67 14.91
CA ASN A 489 -2.46 -14.64 15.66
C ASN A 489 -1.07 -14.09 15.97
N PRO A 490 -0.52 -14.35 17.15
CA PRO A 490 0.80 -13.89 17.53
C PRO A 490 1.89 -14.51 16.65
N MET A 491 3.02 -13.83 16.63
CA MET A 491 4.26 -14.30 16.03
C MET A 491 5.37 -14.21 17.07
N GLU A 492 6.14 -15.28 17.20
CA GLU A 492 7.33 -15.32 18.05
C GLU A 492 8.56 -15.48 17.16
N VAL A 493 9.59 -14.67 17.39
CA VAL A 493 10.89 -14.81 16.74
C VAL A 493 11.74 -15.70 17.60
N LEU A 494 12.14 -16.85 17.07
CA LEU A 494 12.94 -17.82 17.80
C LEU A 494 14.44 -17.57 17.58
N GLU A 495 15.24 -17.95 18.56
CA GLU A 495 16.68 -17.83 18.48
C GLU A 495 17.25 -18.72 17.36
N SER A 496 18.14 -18.18 16.57
CA SER A 496 18.75 -18.85 15.42
C SER A 496 20.01 -18.11 14.96
N ASP A 497 20.81 -18.75 14.12
CA ASP A 497 21.94 -18.11 13.43
C ASP A 497 21.50 -16.83 12.73
N ASN A 498 22.43 -15.87 12.55
CA ASN A 498 22.13 -14.60 11.87
C ASN A 498 21.73 -14.75 10.39
N ALA A 499 22.09 -15.85 9.75
CA ALA A 499 21.65 -16.16 8.38
C ALA A 499 20.24 -16.78 8.32
N LEU A 500 19.69 -17.18 9.46
CA LEU A 500 18.36 -17.78 9.57
C LEU A 500 17.36 -16.81 10.22
N LEU A 501 16.14 -16.78 9.71
CA LEU A 501 14.98 -16.27 10.43
C LEU A 501 14.07 -17.44 10.78
N VAL A 502 13.74 -17.58 12.05
CA VAL A 502 12.83 -18.63 12.53
C VAL A 502 11.67 -17.99 13.27
N LEU A 503 10.47 -18.26 12.78
CA LEU A 503 9.22 -17.71 13.30
C LEU A 503 8.32 -18.84 13.79
N SER A 504 7.73 -18.68 14.96
CA SER A 504 6.62 -19.49 15.41
C SER A 504 5.31 -18.73 15.25
N ARG A 505 4.31 -19.38 14.64
CA ARG A 505 2.94 -18.89 14.54
C ARG A 505 2.05 -19.78 15.41
N PRO A 506 1.99 -19.51 16.71
CA PRO A 506 1.21 -20.34 17.64
C PRO A 506 -0.29 -20.12 17.44
N VAL A 507 -1.05 -21.18 17.59
CA VAL A 507 -2.51 -21.19 17.66
C VAL A 507 -2.99 -22.01 18.83
N LYS A 508 -4.21 -21.77 19.27
CA LYS A 508 -4.88 -22.64 20.24
C LYS A 508 -5.10 -24.01 19.58
N LYS A 509 -4.61 -25.07 20.23
CA LYS A 509 -4.59 -26.46 19.74
C LYS A 509 -3.55 -26.69 18.63
N HIS A 510 -3.39 -27.85 18.13
CA HIS A 510 -2.30 -28.43 17.36
C HIS A 510 -1.98 -27.85 15.96
N ASP A 511 -2.40 -26.65 15.64
CA ASP A 511 -2.23 -26.04 14.31
C ASP A 511 -1.08 -25.02 14.21
N ALA A 512 -0.18 -24.98 15.20
CA ALA A 512 0.98 -24.08 15.19
C ALA A 512 1.92 -24.40 14.03
N LEU A 513 2.46 -23.36 13.42
CA LEU A 513 3.47 -23.47 12.37
C LEU A 513 4.81 -22.93 12.85
N LEU A 514 5.88 -23.67 12.52
CA LEU A 514 7.26 -23.24 12.61
C LEU A 514 7.73 -22.88 11.20
N CYS A 515 8.12 -21.63 11.00
CA CYS A 515 8.54 -21.12 9.70
C CYS A 515 10.03 -20.81 9.75
N ILE A 516 10.83 -21.47 8.92
CA ILE A 516 12.29 -21.37 8.92
C ILE A 516 12.75 -20.86 7.56
N TYR A 517 13.57 -19.83 7.55
CA TYR A 517 14.05 -19.16 6.33
C TYR A 517 15.57 -19.05 6.36
N ASN A 518 16.24 -19.57 5.34
CA ASN A 518 17.67 -19.35 5.10
C ASN A 518 17.84 -18.14 4.18
N LEU A 519 18.29 -17.00 4.73
CA LEU A 519 18.46 -15.76 4.00
C LEU A 519 19.81 -15.67 3.25
N SER A 520 20.62 -16.72 3.31
CA SER A 520 21.99 -16.75 2.75
C SER A 520 22.12 -17.66 1.54
N GLY A 521 23.16 -17.41 0.75
CA GLY A 521 23.55 -18.24 -0.41
C GLY A 521 24.34 -19.51 -0.05
N ARG A 522 24.26 -19.99 1.19
CA ARG A 522 24.92 -21.23 1.65
C ARG A 522 23.93 -22.16 2.33
N GLU A 523 24.23 -23.45 2.35
CA GLU A 523 23.45 -24.41 3.13
C GLU A 523 23.52 -24.07 4.62
N MET A 524 22.38 -24.11 5.30
CA MET A 524 22.25 -23.90 6.74
C MET A 524 21.52 -25.06 7.39
N THR A 525 21.72 -25.22 8.70
CA THR A 525 21.01 -26.22 9.52
C THR A 525 20.32 -25.55 10.69
N TYR A 526 19.17 -26.09 11.09
CA TYR A 526 18.47 -25.66 12.28
C TYR A 526 18.03 -26.86 13.11
N SER A 527 18.31 -26.84 14.41
CA SER A 527 17.92 -27.92 15.34
C SER A 527 16.48 -27.67 15.80
N LEU A 528 15.60 -28.59 15.48
CA LEU A 528 14.22 -28.57 15.95
C LEU A 528 14.13 -28.93 17.41
N PRO A 529 13.08 -28.53 18.17
CA PRO A 529 12.83 -29.01 19.51
C PRO A 529 12.75 -30.53 19.54
N GLU A 530 13.47 -31.13 20.50
CA GLU A 530 13.56 -32.58 20.68
C GLU A 530 12.19 -33.24 20.94
N ASN A 531 12.07 -34.51 20.58
CA ASN A 531 10.89 -35.35 20.79
C ASN A 531 9.59 -34.81 20.12
N GLN A 532 9.72 -34.03 19.08
CA GLN A 532 8.58 -33.51 18.30
C GLN A 532 8.64 -34.01 16.86
N ARG A 533 7.46 -34.26 16.32
CA ARG A 533 7.28 -34.63 14.91
C ARG A 533 6.62 -33.48 14.17
N TYR A 534 7.16 -33.21 13.01
CA TYR A 534 6.65 -32.15 12.13
C TYR A 534 6.31 -32.72 10.77
N ARG A 535 5.47 -32.00 10.07
CA ARG A 535 5.17 -32.21 8.66
C ARG A 535 5.45 -30.93 7.89
N ASN A 536 6.29 -31.01 6.88
CA ASN A 536 6.47 -29.90 5.94
C ASN A 536 5.22 -29.78 5.08
N ILE A 537 4.47 -28.68 5.25
CA ILE A 537 3.19 -28.50 4.56
C ILE A 537 3.32 -28.24 3.06
N ASN A 538 4.53 -27.99 2.56
CA ASN A 538 4.77 -27.76 1.12
C ASN A 538 4.80 -29.06 0.31
N ASN A 539 5.28 -30.16 0.91
CA ASN A 539 5.52 -31.43 0.21
C ASN A 539 5.08 -32.67 1.00
N ASP A 540 4.42 -32.47 2.14
CA ASP A 540 3.95 -33.53 3.05
C ASP A 540 5.08 -34.40 3.69
N GLU A 541 6.33 -33.99 3.56
CA GLU A 541 7.47 -34.69 4.16
C GLU A 541 7.42 -34.66 5.67
N ARG A 542 7.68 -35.83 6.30
CA ARG A 542 7.80 -35.95 7.77
C ARG A 542 9.20 -35.55 8.20
N VAL A 543 9.28 -34.73 9.24
CA VAL A 543 10.52 -34.24 9.81
C VAL A 543 10.55 -34.58 11.30
N GLU A 544 11.56 -35.35 11.75
CA GLU A 544 11.75 -35.72 13.15
C GLU A 544 12.62 -34.66 13.83
N GLY A 545 12.26 -34.29 15.09
CA GLY A 545 12.95 -33.25 15.84
C GLY A 545 14.36 -33.63 16.34
N ASP A 546 14.72 -34.92 16.26
CA ASP A 546 16.03 -35.39 16.73
C ASP A 546 17.17 -35.17 15.71
N VAL A 547 16.83 -34.75 14.50
CA VAL A 547 17.79 -34.48 13.41
C VAL A 547 17.69 -33.05 12.97
N PRO A 548 18.80 -32.28 12.92
CA PRO A 548 18.77 -30.94 12.38
C PRO A 548 18.26 -30.92 10.93
N VAL A 549 17.31 -30.02 10.66
CA VAL A 549 16.82 -29.79 9.28
C VAL A 549 17.85 -29.02 8.48
N ARG A 550 18.03 -29.41 7.21
CA ARG A 550 18.90 -28.73 6.26
C ARG A 550 18.07 -27.80 5.39
N LEU A 551 18.56 -26.59 5.20
CA LEU A 551 18.00 -25.60 4.30
C LEU A 551 19.03 -25.29 3.21
N ALA A 552 18.67 -25.54 1.97
CA ALA A 552 19.45 -25.12 0.82
C ALA A 552 19.66 -23.58 0.82
N PRO A 553 20.61 -23.05 0.04
CA PRO A 553 20.71 -21.62 -0.17
C PRO A 553 19.34 -21.00 -0.50
N TRP A 554 18.98 -19.93 0.21
CA TRP A 554 17.66 -19.25 0.10
C TRP A 554 16.43 -20.18 0.20
N GLY A 555 16.61 -21.34 0.85
CA GLY A 555 15.53 -22.29 1.12
C GLY A 555 14.69 -21.89 2.34
N TRP A 556 13.49 -22.43 2.40
CA TRP A 556 12.56 -22.18 3.49
C TRP A 556 11.66 -23.40 3.75
N LEU A 557 11.14 -23.49 4.98
CA LEU A 557 10.26 -24.57 5.42
C LEU A 557 9.10 -24.00 6.24
N TRP A 558 7.91 -24.52 6.00
CA TRP A 558 6.75 -24.34 6.87
C TRP A 558 6.39 -25.69 7.49
N LEU A 559 6.68 -25.83 8.76
CA LEU A 559 6.55 -27.08 9.50
C LEU A 559 5.35 -27.02 10.43
N LYS A 560 4.37 -27.90 10.21
CA LYS A 560 3.22 -28.10 11.08
C LYS A 560 3.55 -29.19 12.11
N ARG A 561 3.22 -28.90 13.37
CA ARG A 561 3.39 -29.84 14.48
C ARG A 561 2.27 -30.86 14.52
#